data_b4b91b01e2a91a7922a5c1dc456d5e3d
#
_entry.id   b4b91b01e2a91a7922a5c1dc456d5e3d
#
_cell.length_a   1.000
_cell.length_b   1.000
_cell.length_c   1.000
_cell.angle_alpha   90.00
_cell.angle_beta   90.00
_cell.angle_gamma   90.00
#
_symmetry.space_group_name_H-M   'P 1'
#
loop_
_entity.id
_entity.type
_entity.pdbx_description
1 polymer ?
#
loop_
_entity_poly.entity_id
_entity_poly.type
_entity_poly.pdbx_seq_one_letter_code
_entity_poly.pdbx_strand_id
1 'polypeptide(L)'
;VFESEFERGLYALRQEKLKQIEALGQQAYPNSYKTTHTVPEIRAKYGEATGEALEAERVNFSVAGRLMAIRGQGKAGFAHLQQNGERLQIYVRQDAVGEQGFALYKLLDLGDHIGVTGYLFRTRTGELSVHVETITFLAKAMAALPEKFHGLSDTELRYRQRYVDLFMNTDVREVFVKRAAVLRALRKFFDARGYLEVETPMMQPIAGGAAAKPFTTHHNALDLDLFLRIAPELYLKRLVVGGLDRVYEINRNFRNEGISTQHNPEFTMLEFYQAYANYHDLMDLTEEIVKFVALEVNGTTKTTFNDVEIDLARWERFSMRDAIVKWWPDGMLQQPSMATFESRDALRNLLVANSPLAENTPETDDAAANVAFFLGNWLAACVTRLDEHEHHGKVISDLFEILAFIHKGLIQPTIIYDFPLAVSPLSKVKPDEPDWVERFEFYIGGFEVGNAFSELNDPEDQRRRFEAQLAERARGDEEANDMDEDYVRALSYGLPPTGGEGIGIDRLTMILTGSKSIRDVILFPLLRPVASGVAESTSSNENEIDPEP
;
A
#
# COMPACT_ATOMS: atom_id res chain seq x y z
N VAL A 1 -6.54 -5.65 -29.35
CA VAL A 1 -5.89 -6.83 -28.75
C VAL A 1 -4.41 -6.91 -29.15
N PHE A 2 -3.99 -6.45 -30.35
CA PHE A 2 -2.61 -6.44 -30.81
C PHE A 2 -2.17 -5.01 -31.12
N GLU A 3 -1.03 -4.60 -30.58
CA GLU A 3 -0.52 -3.23 -30.73
C GLU A 3 0.30 -3.05 -32.02
N SER A 4 0.76 -4.17 -32.63
CA SER A 4 1.59 -4.14 -33.84
C SER A 4 1.31 -5.29 -34.81
N GLU A 5 1.76 -5.12 -36.07
CA GLU A 5 1.76 -6.21 -37.08
C GLU A 5 2.68 -7.38 -36.67
N PHE A 6 3.78 -7.06 -35.98
CA PHE A 6 4.69 -8.06 -35.44
C PHE A 6 3.99 -8.99 -34.45
N GLU A 7 3.23 -8.44 -33.50
CA GLU A 7 2.47 -9.24 -32.53
C GLU A 7 1.42 -10.12 -33.21
N ARG A 8 0.69 -9.59 -34.20
CA ARG A 8 -0.27 -10.37 -34.99
C ARG A 8 0.39 -11.53 -35.71
N GLY A 9 1.55 -11.29 -36.34
CA GLY A 9 2.33 -12.32 -37.03
C GLY A 9 2.83 -13.40 -36.06
N LEU A 10 3.34 -13.01 -34.90
CA LEU A 10 3.80 -13.94 -33.88
C LEU A 10 2.65 -14.78 -33.31
N TYR A 11 1.50 -14.17 -33.06
CA TYR A 11 0.32 -14.87 -32.60
C TYR A 11 -0.13 -15.96 -33.61
N ALA A 12 -0.19 -15.62 -34.92
CA ALA A 12 -0.53 -16.56 -35.96
C ALA A 12 0.46 -17.72 -36.06
N LEU A 13 1.77 -17.42 -35.95
CA LEU A 13 2.81 -18.45 -35.92
C LEU A 13 2.64 -19.41 -34.74
N ARG A 14 2.33 -18.88 -33.57
CA ARG A 14 2.13 -19.71 -32.36
C ARG A 14 0.82 -20.51 -32.41
N GLN A 15 -0.22 -20.00 -33.06
CA GLN A 15 -1.43 -20.79 -33.37
C GLN A 15 -1.11 -22.00 -34.27
N GLU A 16 -0.25 -21.81 -35.29
CA GLU A 16 0.13 -22.90 -36.14
C GLU A 16 0.99 -23.96 -35.42
N LYS A 17 1.91 -23.52 -34.54
CA LYS A 17 2.66 -24.44 -33.67
C LYS A 17 1.74 -25.21 -32.72
N LEU A 18 0.68 -24.58 -32.20
CA LEU A 18 -0.29 -25.26 -31.35
C LEU A 18 -0.98 -26.40 -32.08
N LYS A 19 -1.42 -26.22 -33.35
CA LYS A 19 -1.96 -27.30 -34.19
C LYS A 19 -0.96 -28.44 -34.40
N GLN A 20 0.33 -28.12 -34.61
CA GLN A 20 1.38 -29.12 -34.72
C GLN A 20 1.57 -29.89 -33.40
N ILE A 21 1.46 -29.22 -32.25
CA ILE A 21 1.50 -29.85 -30.91
C ILE A 21 0.31 -30.81 -30.73
N GLU A 22 -0.88 -30.42 -31.15
CA GLU A 22 -2.05 -31.29 -31.15
C GLU A 22 -1.90 -32.50 -32.07
N ALA A 23 -1.28 -32.31 -33.25
CA ALA A 23 -0.98 -33.40 -34.17
C ALA A 23 0.02 -34.44 -33.61
N LEU A 24 0.85 -34.06 -32.63
CA LEU A 24 1.70 -34.97 -31.86
C LEU A 24 0.93 -35.74 -30.77
N GLY A 25 -0.40 -35.61 -30.69
CA GLY A 25 -1.24 -36.27 -29.71
C GLY A 25 -1.26 -35.57 -28.34
N GLN A 26 -0.76 -34.35 -28.22
CA GLN A 26 -0.88 -33.55 -27.04
C GLN A 26 -2.24 -32.86 -26.99
N GLN A 27 -2.81 -32.72 -25.80
CA GLN A 27 -4.01 -31.93 -25.62
C GLN A 27 -3.64 -30.45 -25.50
N ALA A 28 -4.25 -29.59 -26.33
CA ALA A 28 -4.16 -28.15 -26.14
C ALA A 28 -4.96 -27.78 -24.90
N TYR A 29 -4.36 -27.11 -23.95
CA TYR A 29 -5.01 -26.66 -22.70
C TYR A 29 -5.69 -27.76 -21.89
N PRO A 30 -4.97 -28.78 -21.40
CA PRO A 30 -5.55 -29.85 -20.58
C PRO A 30 -6.13 -29.29 -19.26
N ASN A 31 -7.18 -29.96 -18.75
CA ASN A 31 -7.85 -29.53 -17.52
C ASN A 31 -7.06 -29.78 -16.24
N SER A 32 -6.03 -30.66 -16.27
CA SER A 32 -5.25 -30.98 -15.11
C SER A 32 -3.89 -31.56 -15.49
N TYR A 33 -2.93 -31.40 -14.57
CA TYR A 33 -1.65 -32.09 -14.58
C TYR A 33 -1.25 -32.39 -13.14
N LYS A 34 -0.88 -33.62 -12.85
CA LYS A 34 -0.49 -34.03 -11.48
C LYS A 34 1.00 -33.83 -11.27
N THR A 35 1.36 -33.00 -10.34
CA THR A 35 2.73 -32.82 -9.87
C THR A 35 2.95 -33.58 -8.57
N THR A 36 4.16 -34.05 -8.34
CA THR A 36 4.58 -34.63 -7.06
C THR A 36 5.21 -33.57 -6.15
N HIS A 37 5.86 -32.56 -6.75
CA HIS A 37 6.55 -31.47 -6.08
C HIS A 37 6.40 -30.18 -6.86
N THR A 38 6.51 -29.08 -6.18
CA THR A 38 6.70 -27.74 -6.78
C THR A 38 8.19 -27.46 -6.95
N VAL A 39 8.53 -26.49 -7.82
CA VAL A 39 9.94 -26.05 -8.00
C VAL A 39 10.54 -25.53 -6.68
N PRO A 40 9.84 -24.71 -5.86
CA PRO A 40 10.35 -24.32 -4.54
C PRO A 40 10.62 -25.49 -3.60
N GLU A 41 9.74 -26.49 -3.53
CA GLU A 41 9.96 -27.68 -2.70
C GLU A 41 11.20 -28.46 -3.12
N ILE A 42 11.41 -28.62 -4.44
CA ILE A 42 12.60 -29.26 -4.98
C ILE A 42 13.86 -28.47 -4.61
N ARG A 43 13.83 -27.15 -4.77
CA ARG A 43 14.96 -26.27 -4.42
C ARG A 43 15.26 -26.32 -2.92
N ALA A 44 14.24 -26.22 -2.08
CA ALA A 44 14.40 -26.26 -0.61
C ALA A 44 14.98 -27.59 -0.13
N LYS A 45 14.52 -28.73 -0.70
CA LYS A 45 14.95 -30.05 -0.24
C LYS A 45 16.26 -30.50 -0.83
N TYR A 46 16.51 -30.22 -2.12
CA TYR A 46 17.62 -30.78 -2.89
C TYR A 46 18.62 -29.73 -3.38
N GLY A 47 18.40 -28.47 -3.05
CA GLY A 47 19.26 -27.36 -3.48
C GLY A 47 20.74 -27.55 -3.19
N GLU A 48 21.06 -28.11 -2.02
CA GLU A 48 22.42 -28.37 -1.55
C GLU A 48 22.88 -29.83 -1.74
N ALA A 49 22.00 -30.73 -2.24
CA ALA A 49 22.34 -32.13 -2.40
C ALA A 49 23.45 -32.33 -3.44
N THR A 50 24.41 -33.20 -3.16
CA THR A 50 25.51 -33.55 -4.10
C THR A 50 25.00 -34.39 -5.28
N GLY A 51 25.73 -34.42 -6.39
CA GLY A 51 25.39 -35.27 -7.53
C GLY A 51 25.33 -36.76 -7.15
N GLU A 52 26.28 -37.24 -6.33
CA GLU A 52 26.33 -38.60 -5.82
C GLU A 52 25.11 -38.96 -4.95
N ALA A 53 24.66 -38.04 -4.08
CA ALA A 53 23.47 -38.26 -3.26
C ALA A 53 22.20 -38.35 -4.12
N LEU A 54 22.07 -37.47 -5.13
CA LEU A 54 20.94 -37.49 -6.07
C LEU A 54 20.92 -38.76 -6.94
N GLU A 55 22.08 -39.26 -7.33
CA GLU A 55 22.20 -40.50 -8.11
C GLU A 55 21.86 -41.73 -7.27
N ALA A 56 22.29 -41.78 -6.02
CA ALA A 56 22.00 -42.85 -5.07
C ALA A 56 20.51 -42.92 -4.72
N GLU A 57 19.87 -41.77 -4.48
CA GLU A 57 18.43 -41.69 -4.11
C GLU A 57 17.53 -41.88 -5.35
N ARG A 58 17.95 -41.39 -6.52
CA ARG A 58 17.21 -41.39 -7.80
C ARG A 58 15.71 -41.25 -7.69
N VAL A 59 15.27 -40.15 -7.03
CA VAL A 59 13.84 -39.87 -6.84
C VAL A 59 13.22 -39.36 -8.14
N ASN A 60 12.13 -39.97 -8.55
CA ASN A 60 11.34 -39.52 -9.69
C ASN A 60 10.42 -38.35 -9.29
N PHE A 61 10.41 -37.34 -10.12
CA PHE A 61 9.60 -36.11 -9.94
C PHE A 61 8.64 -35.90 -11.10
N SER A 62 7.49 -35.36 -10.80
CA SER A 62 6.60 -34.70 -11.73
C SER A 62 6.50 -33.24 -11.32
N VAL A 63 6.93 -32.33 -12.18
CA VAL A 63 6.95 -30.87 -11.93
C VAL A 63 6.44 -30.13 -13.13
N ALA A 64 5.79 -28.99 -12.93
CA ALA A 64 5.29 -28.14 -13.98
C ALA A 64 5.75 -26.69 -13.79
N GLY A 65 5.80 -25.93 -14.86
CA GLY A 65 6.17 -24.52 -14.79
C GLY A 65 6.13 -23.82 -16.13
N ARG A 66 6.39 -22.52 -16.09
CA ARG A 66 6.54 -21.67 -17.26
C ARG A 66 7.97 -21.75 -17.82
N LEU A 67 8.11 -21.90 -19.13
CA LEU A 67 9.39 -21.88 -19.80
C LEU A 67 9.95 -20.45 -19.90
N MET A 68 11.04 -20.20 -19.19
CA MET A 68 11.71 -18.88 -19.16
C MET A 68 13.00 -18.86 -19.97
N ALA A 69 13.54 -20.00 -20.33
CA ALA A 69 14.70 -20.14 -21.23
C ALA A 69 14.64 -21.49 -21.93
N ILE A 70 15.04 -21.51 -23.20
CA ILE A 70 15.20 -22.72 -24.01
C ILE A 70 16.50 -22.59 -24.74
N ARG A 71 17.33 -23.65 -24.69
CA ARG A 71 18.57 -23.77 -25.44
C ARG A 71 18.66 -25.20 -25.99
N GLY A 72 18.65 -25.36 -27.29
CA GLY A 72 18.77 -26.66 -27.95
C GLY A 72 20.05 -26.75 -28.77
N GLN A 73 20.71 -27.91 -28.73
CA GLN A 73 21.83 -28.23 -29.62
C GLN A 73 21.74 -29.70 -30.05
N GLY A 74 21.52 -29.92 -31.34
CA GLY A 74 21.44 -31.27 -31.90
C GLY A 74 20.28 -32.08 -31.31
N LYS A 75 20.61 -33.19 -30.62
CA LYS A 75 19.67 -34.17 -30.04
C LYS A 75 19.43 -33.96 -28.53
N ALA A 76 19.84 -32.82 -27.99
CA ALA A 76 19.66 -32.50 -26.59
C ALA A 76 19.37 -31.00 -26.40
N GLY A 77 18.82 -30.62 -25.26
CA GLY A 77 18.56 -29.23 -24.89
C GLY A 77 18.40 -29.03 -23.40
N PHE A 78 18.60 -27.79 -22.99
CA PHE A 78 18.35 -27.32 -21.66
C PHE A 78 17.25 -26.26 -21.70
N ALA A 79 16.39 -26.26 -20.71
CA ALA A 79 15.41 -25.20 -20.50
C ALA A 79 15.28 -24.88 -19.00
N HIS A 80 14.68 -23.74 -18.69
CA HIS A 80 14.35 -23.39 -17.30
C HIS A 80 12.85 -23.30 -17.13
N LEU A 81 12.32 -24.08 -16.20
CA LEU A 81 10.96 -23.96 -15.69
C LEU A 81 10.94 -22.97 -14.54
N GLN A 82 9.97 -22.08 -14.53
CA GLN A 82 9.71 -21.17 -13.41
C GLN A 82 8.35 -21.48 -12.80
N GLN A 83 8.33 -21.62 -11.48
CA GLN A 83 7.13 -21.77 -10.68
C GLN A 83 7.30 -21.01 -9.35
N ASN A 84 6.30 -20.24 -8.97
CA ASN A 84 6.32 -19.43 -7.75
C ASN A 84 7.59 -18.54 -7.58
N GLY A 85 8.11 -17.98 -8.68
CA GLY A 85 9.29 -17.11 -8.67
C GLY A 85 10.63 -17.86 -8.74
N GLU A 86 10.66 -19.16 -8.45
CA GLU A 86 11.88 -19.97 -8.51
C GLU A 86 12.05 -20.70 -9.84
N ARG A 87 13.30 -20.95 -10.21
CA ARG A 87 13.66 -21.60 -11.46
C ARG A 87 14.35 -22.92 -11.22
N LEU A 88 14.01 -23.93 -12.05
CA LEU A 88 14.65 -25.23 -12.09
C LEU A 88 15.05 -25.56 -13.52
N GLN A 89 16.32 -25.95 -13.72
CA GLN A 89 16.80 -26.40 -15.02
C GLN A 89 16.23 -27.77 -15.34
N ILE A 90 15.84 -27.96 -16.59
CA ILE A 90 15.52 -29.28 -17.17
C ILE A 90 16.48 -29.63 -18.30
N TYR A 91 16.84 -30.89 -18.41
CA TYR A 91 17.67 -31.44 -19.45
C TYR A 91 16.88 -32.45 -20.26
N VAL A 92 16.69 -32.15 -21.55
CA VAL A 92 15.89 -32.95 -22.48
C VAL A 92 16.81 -33.60 -23.49
N ARG A 93 16.74 -34.92 -23.62
CA ARG A 93 17.48 -35.70 -24.63
C ARG A 93 16.49 -36.51 -25.45
N GLN A 94 16.76 -36.57 -26.78
CA GLN A 94 15.90 -37.29 -27.73
C GLN A 94 15.79 -38.79 -27.39
N ASP A 95 16.87 -39.40 -26.94
CA ASP A 95 16.92 -40.84 -26.57
C ASP A 95 16.14 -41.13 -25.26
N ALA A 96 15.98 -40.15 -24.38
CA ALA A 96 15.23 -40.28 -23.14
C ALA A 96 13.73 -40.01 -23.33
N VAL A 97 13.36 -38.91 -24.04
CA VAL A 97 11.96 -38.52 -24.22
C VAL A 97 11.30 -39.10 -25.47
N GLY A 98 12.08 -39.82 -26.32
CA GLY A 98 11.62 -40.35 -27.58
C GLY A 98 11.47 -39.27 -28.67
N GLU A 99 11.17 -39.73 -29.91
CA GLU A 99 11.05 -38.83 -31.06
C GLU A 99 9.90 -37.84 -30.91
N GLN A 100 8.73 -38.28 -30.44
CA GLN A 100 7.55 -37.43 -30.23
C GLN A 100 7.79 -36.40 -29.15
N GLY A 101 8.36 -36.79 -28.00
CA GLY A 101 8.69 -35.87 -26.91
C GLY A 101 9.73 -34.82 -27.34
N PHE A 102 10.70 -35.22 -28.16
CA PHE A 102 11.70 -34.29 -28.68
C PHE A 102 11.14 -33.38 -29.79
N ALA A 103 10.20 -33.86 -30.60
CA ALA A 103 9.45 -33.03 -31.55
C ALA A 103 8.61 -31.98 -30.83
N LEU A 104 7.91 -32.36 -29.75
CA LEU A 104 7.21 -31.43 -28.90
C LEU A 104 8.16 -30.36 -28.36
N TYR A 105 9.33 -30.75 -27.78
CA TYR A 105 10.32 -29.82 -27.25
C TYR A 105 10.75 -28.74 -28.26
N LYS A 106 10.88 -29.10 -29.56
CA LYS A 106 11.23 -28.16 -30.64
C LYS A 106 10.12 -27.16 -30.99
N LEU A 107 8.87 -27.48 -30.71
CA LEU A 107 7.71 -26.62 -30.98
C LEU A 107 7.41 -25.63 -29.82
N LEU A 108 8.05 -25.84 -28.66
CA LEU A 108 7.85 -24.99 -27.51
C LEU A 108 8.46 -23.60 -27.74
N ASP A 109 7.78 -22.61 -27.17
CA ASP A 109 8.21 -21.21 -27.13
C ASP A 109 8.43 -20.73 -25.70
N LEU A 110 9.16 -19.62 -25.53
CA LEU A 110 9.27 -18.94 -24.24
C LEU A 110 7.89 -18.49 -23.78
N GLY A 111 7.60 -18.76 -22.51
CA GLY A 111 6.31 -18.48 -21.89
C GLY A 111 5.35 -19.67 -21.86
N ASP A 112 5.58 -20.72 -22.66
CA ASP A 112 4.73 -21.92 -22.63
C ASP A 112 4.77 -22.58 -21.24
N HIS A 113 3.65 -23.19 -20.85
CA HIS A 113 3.61 -24.05 -19.68
C HIS A 113 3.74 -25.51 -20.09
N ILE A 114 4.62 -26.21 -19.42
CA ILE A 114 4.82 -27.65 -19.60
C ILE A 114 4.91 -28.36 -18.26
N GLY A 115 4.56 -29.63 -18.26
CA GLY A 115 4.86 -30.57 -17.21
C GLY A 115 5.96 -31.53 -17.68
N VAL A 116 6.84 -31.93 -16.78
CA VAL A 116 7.89 -32.91 -17.03
C VAL A 116 7.94 -33.95 -15.93
N THR A 117 8.25 -35.21 -16.30
CA THR A 117 8.64 -36.24 -15.36
C THR A 117 10.08 -36.63 -15.58
N GLY A 118 10.76 -37.07 -14.53
CA GLY A 118 12.15 -37.50 -14.59
C GLY A 118 12.79 -37.51 -13.21
N TYR A 119 14.10 -37.49 -13.13
CA TYR A 119 14.86 -37.53 -11.89
C TYR A 119 15.87 -36.38 -11.80
N LEU A 120 16.24 -35.99 -10.59
CA LEU A 120 17.22 -34.92 -10.34
C LEU A 120 18.65 -35.45 -10.56
N PHE A 121 19.48 -34.56 -11.09
CA PHE A 121 20.93 -34.76 -11.21
C PHE A 121 21.64 -33.42 -11.15
N ARG A 122 22.97 -33.44 -10.99
CA ARG A 122 23.79 -32.25 -11.18
C ARG A 122 24.51 -32.30 -12.50
N THR A 123 24.47 -31.15 -13.20
CA THR A 123 25.31 -31.00 -14.44
C THR A 123 26.79 -30.96 -14.08
N ARG A 124 27.67 -31.03 -15.07
CA ARG A 124 29.14 -30.89 -14.88
C ARG A 124 29.51 -29.54 -14.24
N THR A 125 28.69 -28.51 -14.41
CA THR A 125 28.87 -27.18 -13.81
C THR A 125 28.23 -27.04 -12.46
N GLY A 126 27.64 -28.11 -11.90
CA GLY A 126 27.03 -28.14 -10.60
C GLY A 126 25.56 -27.69 -10.56
N GLU A 127 24.92 -27.34 -11.68
CA GLU A 127 23.52 -26.89 -11.69
C GLU A 127 22.55 -28.05 -11.42
N LEU A 128 21.65 -27.86 -10.45
CA LEU A 128 20.57 -28.81 -10.15
C LEU A 128 19.59 -28.86 -11.33
N SER A 129 19.35 -30.05 -11.87
CA SER A 129 18.56 -30.22 -13.08
C SER A 129 17.68 -31.46 -13.02
N VAL A 130 16.56 -31.43 -13.74
CA VAL A 130 15.74 -32.64 -14.00
C VAL A 130 16.20 -33.29 -15.30
N HIS A 131 16.63 -34.53 -15.25
CA HIS A 131 16.76 -35.37 -16.44
C HIS A 131 15.37 -35.81 -16.87
N VAL A 132 14.89 -35.26 -17.98
CA VAL A 132 13.49 -35.42 -18.41
C VAL A 132 13.31 -36.77 -19.12
N GLU A 133 12.28 -37.51 -18.67
CA GLU A 133 11.84 -38.77 -19.28
C GLU A 133 10.54 -38.59 -20.08
N THR A 134 9.63 -37.67 -19.64
CA THR A 134 8.43 -37.30 -20.41
C THR A 134 8.20 -35.82 -20.38
N ILE A 135 7.60 -35.29 -21.45
CA ILE A 135 7.14 -33.90 -21.55
C ILE A 135 5.65 -33.92 -21.89
N THR A 136 4.88 -33.12 -21.14
CA THR A 136 3.46 -32.87 -21.38
C THR A 136 3.24 -31.39 -21.64
N PHE A 137 2.54 -31.07 -22.72
CA PHE A 137 2.14 -29.70 -23.03
C PHE A 137 0.96 -29.28 -22.16
N LEU A 138 0.98 -28.05 -21.60
CA LEU A 138 -0.08 -27.58 -20.71
C LEU A 138 -0.76 -26.30 -21.21
N ALA A 139 0.01 -25.33 -21.69
CA ALA A 139 -0.57 -24.09 -22.22
C ALA A 139 0.39 -23.35 -23.13
N LYS A 140 -0.11 -22.81 -24.22
CA LYS A 140 0.63 -21.98 -25.18
C LYS A 140 0.65 -20.52 -24.74
N ALA A 141 1.82 -19.92 -24.64
CA ALA A 141 1.95 -18.48 -24.54
C ALA A 141 1.78 -17.87 -25.94
N MET A 142 0.67 -17.20 -26.18
CA MET A 142 0.39 -16.60 -27.49
C MET A 142 1.07 -15.24 -27.68
N ALA A 143 1.29 -14.48 -26.60
CA ALA A 143 2.05 -13.22 -26.61
C ALA A 143 3.55 -13.44 -26.40
N ALA A 144 4.37 -12.57 -26.98
CA ALA A 144 5.82 -12.55 -26.70
C ALA A 144 6.08 -12.20 -25.22
N LEU A 145 7.10 -12.83 -24.64
CA LEU A 145 7.62 -12.32 -23.37
C LEU A 145 8.46 -11.06 -23.64
N PRO A 146 8.47 -10.09 -22.72
CA PRO A 146 9.39 -8.95 -22.78
C PRO A 146 10.84 -9.40 -22.90
N GLU A 147 11.70 -8.58 -23.50
CA GLU A 147 13.09 -8.92 -23.69
C GLU A 147 13.81 -9.21 -22.36
N LYS A 148 14.59 -10.31 -22.36
CA LYS A 148 15.19 -10.90 -21.16
C LYS A 148 16.19 -10.01 -20.42
N PHE A 149 16.80 -9.04 -21.12
CA PHE A 149 17.87 -8.20 -20.57
C PHE A 149 17.39 -6.91 -19.91
N HIS A 150 16.19 -6.45 -20.24
CA HIS A 150 15.63 -5.21 -19.68
C HIS A 150 14.39 -5.47 -18.81
N GLY A 151 13.85 -6.70 -18.81
CA GLY A 151 12.60 -7.01 -18.11
C GLY A 151 11.46 -6.12 -18.62
N LEU A 152 10.43 -5.99 -17.82
CA LEU A 152 9.42 -4.95 -17.99
C LEU A 152 9.93 -3.72 -17.20
N SER A 153 10.73 -2.86 -17.85
CA SER A 153 11.38 -1.70 -17.19
C SER A 153 10.48 -0.46 -17.11
N ASP A 154 9.54 -0.33 -18.04
CA ASP A 154 8.56 0.76 -18.03
C ASP A 154 7.61 0.59 -16.84
N THR A 155 7.62 1.56 -15.92
CA THR A 155 6.88 1.51 -14.67
C THR A 155 5.37 1.51 -14.91
N GLU A 156 4.86 2.27 -15.88
CA GLU A 156 3.43 2.30 -16.17
C GLU A 156 2.97 0.98 -16.78
N LEU A 157 3.74 0.44 -17.71
CA LEU A 157 3.44 -0.87 -18.31
C LEU A 157 3.47 -1.99 -17.25
N ARG A 158 4.38 -1.92 -16.26
CA ARG A 158 4.43 -2.85 -15.12
C ARG A 158 3.12 -2.83 -14.31
N TYR A 159 2.54 -1.67 -14.09
CA TYR A 159 1.26 -1.56 -13.38
C TYR A 159 0.09 -2.05 -14.25
N ARG A 160 0.08 -1.74 -15.54
CA ARG A 160 -0.97 -2.17 -16.48
C ARG A 160 -0.94 -3.66 -16.79
N GLN A 161 0.25 -4.23 -16.91
CA GLN A 161 0.48 -5.65 -17.16
C GLN A 161 1.09 -6.35 -15.94
N ARG A 162 0.50 -6.15 -14.76
CA ARG A 162 0.99 -6.72 -13.49
C ARG A 162 1.19 -8.24 -13.56
N TYR A 163 0.35 -8.95 -14.33
CA TYR A 163 0.50 -10.38 -14.56
C TYR A 163 1.78 -10.74 -15.30
N VAL A 164 2.33 -9.86 -16.14
CA VAL A 164 3.65 -10.02 -16.76
C VAL A 164 4.77 -9.66 -15.77
N ASP A 165 4.61 -8.51 -15.08
CA ASP A 165 5.54 -8.02 -14.05
C ASP A 165 5.81 -9.09 -12.98
N LEU A 166 4.79 -9.77 -12.48
CA LEU A 166 4.89 -10.80 -11.45
C LEU A 166 5.74 -12.02 -11.83
N PHE A 167 5.78 -12.42 -13.10
CA PHE A 167 6.60 -13.56 -13.50
C PHE A 167 7.94 -13.15 -14.12
N MET A 168 8.07 -11.91 -14.59
CA MET A 168 9.35 -11.39 -15.12
C MET A 168 10.25 -10.86 -14.01
N ASN A 169 9.69 -10.12 -13.04
CA ASN A 169 10.38 -9.44 -11.96
C ASN A 169 10.05 -10.13 -10.61
N THR A 170 10.94 -10.97 -10.14
CA THR A 170 10.71 -11.80 -8.94
C THR A 170 10.64 -10.99 -7.65
N ASP A 171 11.34 -9.85 -7.59
CA ASP A 171 11.30 -8.87 -6.51
C ASP A 171 9.90 -8.27 -6.31
N VAL A 172 9.21 -7.98 -7.41
CA VAL A 172 7.81 -7.49 -7.36
C VAL A 172 6.89 -8.53 -6.72
N ARG A 173 7.08 -9.80 -7.05
CA ARG A 173 6.31 -10.88 -6.44
C ARG A 173 6.52 -10.94 -4.91
N GLU A 174 7.76 -10.73 -4.44
CA GLU A 174 8.08 -10.73 -3.02
C GLU A 174 7.36 -9.62 -2.25
N VAL A 175 7.12 -8.47 -2.84
CA VAL A 175 6.30 -7.40 -2.23
C VAL A 175 4.90 -7.93 -1.88
N PHE A 176 4.25 -8.65 -2.79
CA PHE A 176 2.90 -9.20 -2.54
C PHE A 176 2.89 -10.40 -1.59
N VAL A 177 3.95 -11.20 -1.57
CA VAL A 177 4.15 -12.24 -0.55
C VAL A 177 4.26 -11.62 0.84
N LYS A 178 5.06 -10.56 0.98
CA LYS A 178 5.19 -9.79 2.23
C LYS A 178 3.88 -9.10 2.62
N ARG A 179 3.17 -8.48 1.66
CA ARG A 179 1.85 -7.90 1.92
C ARG A 179 0.87 -8.94 2.51
N ALA A 180 0.83 -10.15 1.94
CA ALA A 180 0.02 -11.23 2.49
C ALA A 180 0.48 -11.66 3.88
N ALA A 181 1.79 -11.59 4.17
CA ALA A 181 2.33 -11.85 5.50
C ALA A 181 1.94 -10.75 6.49
N VAL A 182 1.92 -9.47 6.08
CA VAL A 182 1.43 -8.35 6.92
C VAL A 182 0.00 -8.61 7.39
N LEU A 183 -0.91 -8.95 6.48
CA LEU A 183 -2.31 -9.24 6.83
C LEU A 183 -2.44 -10.41 7.80
N ARG A 184 -1.66 -11.48 7.60
CA ARG A 184 -1.64 -12.62 8.54
C ARG A 184 -1.08 -12.26 9.91
N ALA A 185 -0.03 -11.45 9.95
CA ALA A 185 0.58 -10.99 11.19
C ALA A 185 -0.38 -10.11 12.00
N LEU A 186 -1.09 -9.20 11.34
CA LEU A 186 -2.10 -8.36 11.99
C LEU A 186 -3.22 -9.21 12.61
N ARG A 187 -3.82 -10.15 11.85
CA ARG A 187 -4.83 -11.06 12.39
C ARG A 187 -4.31 -11.83 13.59
N LYS A 188 -3.11 -12.41 13.48
CA LYS A 188 -2.46 -13.12 14.59
C LYS A 188 -2.28 -12.24 15.83
N PHE A 189 -1.95 -10.96 15.64
CA PHE A 189 -1.78 -10.00 16.73
C PHE A 189 -3.09 -9.72 17.46
N PHE A 190 -4.16 -9.43 16.71
CA PHE A 190 -5.46 -9.06 17.27
C PHE A 190 -6.19 -10.27 17.86
N ASP A 191 -6.18 -11.41 17.19
CA ASP A 191 -6.80 -12.65 17.68
C ASP A 191 -6.19 -13.10 19.01
N ALA A 192 -4.84 -13.01 19.15
CA ALA A 192 -4.14 -13.34 20.38
C ALA A 192 -4.50 -12.41 21.56
N ARG A 193 -5.07 -11.24 21.30
CA ARG A 193 -5.50 -10.24 22.29
C ARG A 193 -7.02 -10.22 22.50
N GLY A 194 -7.74 -11.16 21.92
CA GLY A 194 -9.18 -11.33 22.08
C GLY A 194 -10.03 -10.30 21.36
N TYR A 195 -9.51 -9.70 20.30
CA TYR A 195 -10.33 -8.90 19.39
C TYR A 195 -11.13 -9.81 18.47
N LEU A 196 -12.33 -9.38 18.12
CA LEU A 196 -13.20 -10.04 17.16
C LEU A 196 -13.04 -9.39 15.78
N GLU A 197 -12.66 -10.17 14.76
CA GLU A 197 -12.71 -9.69 13.36
C GLU A 197 -14.17 -9.62 12.93
N VAL A 198 -14.57 -8.48 12.38
CA VAL A 198 -15.95 -8.23 11.94
C VAL A 198 -15.95 -7.67 10.52
N GLU A 199 -17.11 -7.73 9.88
CA GLU A 199 -17.37 -7.10 8.58
C GLU A 199 -18.56 -6.16 8.71
N THR A 200 -18.40 -4.92 8.27
CA THR A 200 -19.43 -3.89 8.25
C THR A 200 -19.76 -3.49 6.80
N PRO A 201 -20.90 -2.82 6.54
CA PRO A 201 -21.31 -2.50 5.18
C PRO A 201 -20.29 -1.65 4.41
N MET A 202 -19.93 -2.08 3.19
CA MET A 202 -19.16 -1.25 2.24
C MET A 202 -20.05 -0.24 1.51
N MET A 203 -21.31 -0.59 1.25
CA MET A 203 -22.31 0.33 0.71
C MET A 203 -23.17 0.85 1.86
N GLN A 204 -23.14 2.15 2.06
CA GLN A 204 -23.76 2.82 3.19
C GLN A 204 -24.80 3.85 2.73
N PRO A 205 -25.93 4.01 3.43
CA PRO A 205 -26.92 5.02 3.10
C PRO A 205 -26.45 6.44 3.44
N ILE A 206 -25.49 6.58 4.36
CA ILE A 206 -24.88 7.85 4.77
C ILE A 206 -23.37 7.63 4.79
N ALA A 207 -22.63 8.51 4.12
CA ALA A 207 -21.16 8.51 4.19
C ALA A 207 -20.73 9.25 5.47
N GLY A 208 -19.78 8.67 6.21
CA GLY A 208 -19.27 9.26 7.45
C GLY A 208 -18.10 8.50 8.03
N GLY A 209 -17.52 9.03 9.12
CA GLY A 209 -16.38 8.43 9.82
C GLY A 209 -15.01 8.92 9.32
N ALA A 210 -14.96 9.82 8.34
CA ALA A 210 -13.74 10.50 7.89
C ALA A 210 -14.11 11.80 7.18
N ALA A 211 -13.13 12.68 6.97
CA ALA A 211 -13.26 13.81 6.06
C ALA A 211 -12.75 13.34 4.68
N ALA A 212 -13.66 13.07 3.76
CA ALA A 212 -13.34 12.62 2.39
C ALA A 212 -14.58 12.67 1.50
N LYS A 213 -14.40 12.88 0.20
CA LYS A 213 -15.49 12.82 -0.77
C LYS A 213 -15.84 11.36 -1.09
N PRO A 214 -17.11 10.92 -0.94
CA PRO A 214 -17.51 9.55 -1.24
C PRO A 214 -17.73 9.31 -2.74
N PHE A 215 -17.63 8.03 -3.17
CA PHE A 215 -18.23 7.56 -4.41
C PHE A 215 -19.70 7.25 -4.19
N THR A 216 -20.56 7.58 -5.16
CA THR A 216 -22.00 7.32 -5.13
C THR A 216 -22.37 6.16 -6.05
N THR A 217 -23.39 5.40 -5.67
CA THR A 217 -24.01 4.36 -6.49
C THR A 217 -25.52 4.33 -6.25
N HIS A 218 -26.28 3.62 -7.10
CA HIS A 218 -27.72 3.55 -6.99
C HIS A 218 -28.20 2.08 -6.93
N HIS A 219 -29.04 1.76 -5.94
CA HIS A 219 -29.68 0.46 -5.81
C HIS A 219 -31.02 0.45 -6.54
N ASN A 220 -31.05 -0.05 -7.77
CA ASN A 220 -32.22 0.03 -8.68
C ASN A 220 -33.51 -0.55 -8.08
N ALA A 221 -33.47 -1.69 -7.38
CA ALA A 221 -34.67 -2.35 -6.87
C ALA A 221 -35.32 -1.62 -5.67
N LEU A 222 -34.53 -0.84 -4.93
CA LEU A 222 -35.01 -0.05 -3.79
C LEU A 222 -35.16 1.44 -4.12
N ASP A 223 -34.76 1.85 -5.33
CA ASP A 223 -34.69 3.27 -5.75
C ASP A 223 -33.98 4.12 -4.70
N LEU A 224 -32.77 3.68 -4.28
CA LEU A 224 -32.01 4.23 -3.17
C LEU A 224 -30.59 4.54 -3.58
N ASP A 225 -30.17 5.78 -3.36
CA ASP A 225 -28.76 6.16 -3.51
C ASP A 225 -27.95 5.67 -2.32
N LEU A 226 -26.78 5.12 -2.61
CA LEU A 226 -25.83 4.59 -1.63
C LEU A 226 -24.44 5.18 -1.89
N PHE A 227 -23.62 5.16 -0.86
CA PHE A 227 -22.24 5.58 -0.91
C PHE A 227 -21.31 4.39 -0.68
N LEU A 228 -20.20 4.32 -1.43
CA LEU A 228 -19.10 3.46 -1.02
C LEU A 228 -18.44 4.09 0.22
N ARG A 229 -18.22 3.30 1.26
CA ARG A 229 -17.74 3.80 2.56
C ARG A 229 -16.40 4.49 2.46
N ILE A 230 -16.28 5.61 3.13
CA ILE A 230 -15.00 6.31 3.33
C ILE A 230 -14.25 5.78 4.56
N ALA A 231 -14.98 5.23 5.55
CA ALA A 231 -14.49 4.57 6.75
C ALA A 231 -15.56 3.63 7.34
N PRO A 232 -15.23 2.56 8.08
CA PRO A 232 -16.16 1.72 8.82
C PRO A 232 -16.48 2.25 10.23
N GLU A 233 -15.86 3.35 10.68
CA GLU A 233 -15.82 3.90 12.03
C GLU A 233 -17.18 3.89 12.74
N LEU A 234 -18.21 4.53 12.15
CA LEU A 234 -19.51 4.67 12.81
C LEU A 234 -20.22 3.33 13.03
N TYR A 235 -19.95 2.33 12.17
CA TYR A 235 -20.48 0.98 12.35
C TYR A 235 -19.72 0.20 13.42
N LEU A 236 -18.40 0.31 13.47
CA LEU A 236 -17.58 -0.35 14.49
C LEU A 236 -17.89 0.17 15.89
N LYS A 237 -18.11 1.48 16.05
CA LYS A 237 -18.56 2.07 17.33
C LYS A 237 -19.95 1.56 17.75
N ARG A 238 -20.89 1.37 16.80
CA ARG A 238 -22.18 0.72 17.09
C ARG A 238 -22.02 -0.70 17.64
N LEU A 239 -21.01 -1.45 17.18
CA LEU A 239 -20.72 -2.79 17.71
C LEU A 239 -20.18 -2.73 19.14
N VAL A 240 -19.37 -1.72 19.46
CA VAL A 240 -18.91 -1.49 20.85
C VAL A 240 -20.09 -1.12 21.76
N VAL A 241 -21.01 -0.25 21.31
CA VAL A 241 -22.29 0.01 22.02
C VAL A 241 -23.08 -1.28 22.22
N GLY A 242 -23.04 -2.19 21.23
CA GLY A 242 -23.69 -3.49 21.28
C GLY A 242 -23.02 -4.51 22.22
N GLY A 243 -21.91 -4.15 22.89
CA GLY A 243 -21.20 -5.00 23.84
C GLY A 243 -20.09 -5.85 23.25
N LEU A 244 -19.62 -5.55 22.02
CA LEU A 244 -18.40 -6.12 21.47
C LEU A 244 -17.22 -5.24 21.87
N ASP A 245 -16.64 -5.49 23.03
CA ASP A 245 -15.65 -4.60 23.67
C ASP A 245 -14.35 -4.42 22.87
N ARG A 246 -14.00 -5.39 22.01
CA ARG A 246 -12.80 -5.35 21.17
C ARG A 246 -13.14 -5.87 19.79
N VAL A 247 -13.14 -4.98 18.81
CA VAL A 247 -13.45 -5.32 17.41
C VAL A 247 -12.37 -4.80 16.49
N TYR A 248 -12.14 -5.49 15.37
CA TYR A 248 -11.33 -4.98 14.29
C TYR A 248 -11.89 -5.41 12.94
N GLU A 249 -11.61 -4.62 11.90
CA GLU A 249 -11.94 -4.91 10.52
C GLU A 249 -10.74 -4.60 9.63
N ILE A 250 -10.38 -5.53 8.75
CA ILE A 250 -9.40 -5.31 7.68
C ILE A 250 -10.15 -5.34 6.36
N ASN A 251 -10.36 -4.19 5.73
CA ASN A 251 -11.17 -4.12 4.53
C ASN A 251 -10.84 -2.89 3.67
N ARG A 252 -11.59 -2.72 2.57
CA ARG A 252 -11.44 -1.59 1.64
C ARG A 252 -12.23 -0.38 2.08
N ASN A 253 -11.60 0.79 1.93
CA ASN A 253 -12.25 2.08 1.96
C ASN A 253 -12.08 2.77 0.61
N PHE A 254 -12.97 3.71 0.30
CA PHE A 254 -13.08 4.36 -0.99
C PHE A 254 -13.17 5.87 -0.79
N ARG A 255 -12.23 6.62 -1.37
CA ARG A 255 -12.22 8.09 -1.33
C ARG A 255 -12.09 8.63 -2.74
N ASN A 256 -13.03 9.49 -3.15
CA ASN A 256 -13.07 10.07 -4.48
C ASN A 256 -12.13 11.26 -4.59
N GLU A 257 -10.85 10.97 -4.47
CA GLU A 257 -9.74 11.92 -4.42
C GLU A 257 -8.75 11.69 -5.55
N GLY A 258 -7.75 12.55 -5.64
CA GLY A 258 -6.67 12.44 -6.62
C GLY A 258 -5.81 11.18 -6.44
N ILE A 259 -5.14 10.75 -7.50
CA ILE A 259 -4.20 9.62 -7.49
C ILE A 259 -2.78 10.17 -7.39
N SER A 260 -2.03 9.75 -6.37
CA SER A 260 -0.63 10.12 -6.18
C SER A 260 0.26 8.90 -5.89
N THR A 261 1.50 9.12 -5.52
CA THR A 261 2.40 8.05 -5.04
C THR A 261 2.00 7.49 -3.68
N GLN A 262 1.16 8.21 -2.93
CA GLN A 262 0.72 7.85 -1.58
C GLN A 262 -0.79 7.60 -1.50
N HIS A 263 -1.58 7.94 -2.53
CA HIS A 263 -3.03 7.85 -2.56
C HIS A 263 -3.54 7.03 -3.72
N ASN A 264 -4.49 6.14 -3.44
CA ASN A 264 -5.27 5.39 -4.41
C ASN A 264 -6.74 5.44 -3.98
N PRO A 265 -7.69 5.69 -4.89
CA PRO A 265 -9.10 5.87 -4.51
C PRO A 265 -9.74 4.68 -3.78
N GLU A 266 -9.19 3.49 -3.98
CA GLU A 266 -9.52 2.27 -3.26
C GLU A 266 -8.25 1.77 -2.55
N PHE A 267 -8.31 1.65 -1.22
CA PHE A 267 -7.16 1.27 -0.40
C PHE A 267 -7.59 0.36 0.75
N THR A 268 -6.63 -0.34 1.36
CA THR A 268 -6.89 -1.25 2.47
C THR A 268 -6.54 -0.57 3.79
N MET A 269 -7.50 -0.56 4.72
CA MET A 269 -7.28 -0.16 6.11
C MET A 269 -7.53 -1.31 7.07
N LEU A 270 -6.83 -1.29 8.18
CA LEU A 270 -7.22 -1.91 9.43
C LEU A 270 -7.84 -0.81 10.30
N GLU A 271 -9.05 -1.03 10.80
CA GLU A 271 -9.61 -0.23 11.89
C GLU A 271 -9.96 -1.12 13.08
N PHE A 272 -9.67 -0.67 14.28
CA PHE A 272 -10.00 -1.40 15.50
C PHE A 272 -10.43 -0.48 16.63
N TYR A 273 -11.25 -1.00 17.51
CA TYR A 273 -11.82 -0.27 18.64
C TYR A 273 -11.72 -1.13 19.89
N GLN A 274 -11.38 -0.48 21.01
CA GLN A 274 -11.26 -1.13 22.31
C GLN A 274 -11.99 -0.31 23.37
N ALA A 275 -13.01 -0.91 23.99
CA ALA A 275 -13.67 -0.35 25.17
C ALA A 275 -12.70 -0.28 26.36
N TYR A 276 -12.91 0.73 27.21
CA TYR A 276 -12.13 0.99 28.42
C TYR A 276 -10.65 1.28 28.15
N ALA A 277 -10.36 1.83 26.97
CA ALA A 277 -9.05 2.34 26.56
C ALA A 277 -9.15 3.78 26.12
N ASN A 278 -8.03 4.49 26.16
CA ASN A 278 -7.87 5.85 25.67
C ASN A 278 -6.72 5.94 24.66
N TYR A 279 -6.47 7.12 24.11
CA TYR A 279 -5.44 7.32 23.08
C TYR A 279 -4.01 7.02 23.56
N HIS A 280 -3.69 7.14 24.85
CA HIS A 280 -2.37 6.72 25.38
C HIS A 280 -2.19 5.20 25.33
N ASP A 281 -3.25 4.44 25.69
CA ASP A 281 -3.22 2.98 25.57
C ASP A 281 -3.01 2.55 24.09
N LEU A 282 -3.63 3.29 23.16
CA LEU A 282 -3.45 3.04 21.72
C LEU A 282 -2.06 3.41 21.22
N MET A 283 -1.40 4.47 21.73
CA MET A 283 -0.01 4.78 21.39
C MET A 283 0.91 3.59 21.70
N ASP A 284 0.76 2.98 22.89
CA ASP A 284 1.54 1.82 23.29
C ASP A 284 1.23 0.62 22.37
N LEU A 285 -0.04 0.41 22.06
CA LEU A 285 -0.50 -0.67 21.19
C LEU A 285 0.00 -0.50 19.75
N THR A 286 0.01 0.72 19.21
CA THR A 286 0.54 1.05 17.87
C THR A 286 2.00 0.64 17.74
N GLU A 287 2.84 1.01 18.72
CA GLU A 287 4.26 0.61 18.74
C GLU A 287 4.42 -0.91 18.77
N GLU A 288 3.60 -1.60 19.58
CA GLU A 288 3.60 -3.07 19.64
C GLU A 288 3.17 -3.70 18.31
N ILE A 289 2.10 -3.19 17.65
CA ILE A 289 1.59 -3.68 16.36
C ILE A 289 2.69 -3.59 15.30
N VAL A 290 3.25 -2.39 15.11
CA VAL A 290 4.23 -2.14 14.05
C VAL A 290 5.49 -2.99 14.26
N LYS A 291 5.99 -3.05 15.49
CA LYS A 291 7.13 -3.90 15.86
C LYS A 291 6.85 -5.38 15.62
N PHE A 292 5.68 -5.87 16.05
CA PHE A 292 5.29 -7.27 15.88
C PHE A 292 5.20 -7.64 14.40
N VAL A 293 4.53 -6.83 13.60
CA VAL A 293 4.38 -7.07 12.15
C VAL A 293 5.74 -7.06 11.46
N ALA A 294 6.64 -6.13 11.80
CA ALA A 294 7.99 -6.08 11.24
C ALA A 294 8.78 -7.37 11.52
N LEU A 295 8.73 -7.87 12.74
CA LEU A 295 9.40 -9.13 13.13
C LEU A 295 8.80 -10.35 12.42
N GLU A 296 7.48 -10.46 12.32
CA GLU A 296 6.79 -11.58 11.64
C GLU A 296 7.04 -11.59 10.12
N VAL A 297 7.17 -10.40 9.49
CA VAL A 297 7.31 -10.28 8.03
C VAL A 297 8.76 -10.30 7.57
N ASN A 298 9.63 -9.56 8.27
CA ASN A 298 11.03 -9.37 7.87
C ASN A 298 12.05 -10.04 8.79
N GLY A 299 11.63 -10.58 9.95
CA GLY A 299 12.51 -11.12 10.98
C GLY A 299 13.36 -10.06 11.69
N THR A 300 13.13 -8.78 11.45
CA THR A 300 13.86 -7.65 12.03
C THR A 300 12.95 -6.43 12.12
N THR A 301 13.26 -5.51 13.04
CA THR A 301 12.58 -4.21 13.16
C THR A 301 13.16 -3.15 12.22
N LYS A 302 14.29 -3.43 11.58
CA LYS A 302 14.94 -2.49 10.67
C LYS A 302 14.45 -2.68 9.25
N THR A 303 14.16 -1.58 8.59
CA THR A 303 13.79 -1.52 7.17
C THR A 303 14.52 -0.36 6.49
N THR A 304 14.57 -0.36 5.16
CA THR A 304 15.10 0.76 4.38
C THR A 304 14.00 1.34 3.51
N PHE A 305 13.75 2.63 3.65
CA PHE A 305 12.77 3.35 2.84
C PHE A 305 13.38 4.66 2.32
N ASN A 306 13.28 4.93 1.03
CA ASN A 306 13.92 6.08 0.37
C ASN A 306 15.41 6.24 0.74
N ASP A 307 16.14 5.12 0.73
CA ASP A 307 17.58 5.03 1.04
C ASP A 307 17.95 5.41 2.49
N VAL A 308 16.96 5.52 3.40
CA VAL A 308 17.15 5.77 4.83
C VAL A 308 16.81 4.51 5.62
N GLU A 309 17.71 4.14 6.56
CA GLU A 309 17.40 3.07 7.53
C GLU A 309 16.41 3.58 8.58
N ILE A 310 15.34 2.82 8.78
CA ILE A 310 14.29 3.08 9.76
C ILE A 310 14.27 1.93 10.76
N ASP A 311 14.27 2.22 12.06
CA ASP A 311 14.12 1.23 13.13
C ASP A 311 12.71 1.31 13.74
N LEU A 312 11.85 0.40 13.34
CA LEU A 312 10.44 0.30 13.76
C LEU A 312 10.25 -0.07 15.25
N ALA A 313 11.33 -0.27 16.01
CA ALA A 313 11.30 -0.47 17.46
C ALA A 313 11.62 0.80 18.25
N ARG A 314 11.99 1.89 17.58
CA ARG A 314 12.36 3.15 18.22
C ARG A 314 11.40 4.25 17.84
N TRP A 315 10.62 4.71 18.80
CA TRP A 315 9.59 5.70 18.61
C TRP A 315 9.90 7.01 19.33
N GLU A 316 9.54 8.10 18.72
CA GLU A 316 9.46 9.42 19.36
C GLU A 316 7.98 9.80 19.52
N ARG A 317 7.65 10.51 20.60
CA ARG A 317 6.31 11.02 20.87
C ARG A 317 6.40 12.50 21.20
N PHE A 318 5.65 13.33 20.46
CA PHE A 318 5.56 14.76 20.69
C PHE A 318 4.10 15.19 20.68
N SER A 319 3.72 16.12 21.57
CA SER A 319 2.51 16.86 21.30
C SER A 319 2.70 17.71 20.03
N MET A 320 1.61 18.02 19.31
CA MET A 320 1.71 18.87 18.11
C MET A 320 2.40 20.20 18.44
N ARG A 321 2.09 20.78 19.62
CA ARG A 321 2.71 22.01 20.11
C ARG A 321 4.22 21.86 20.33
N ASP A 322 4.65 20.78 20.99
CA ASP A 322 6.07 20.52 21.23
C ASP A 322 6.81 20.29 19.89
N ALA A 323 6.19 19.62 18.95
CA ALA A 323 6.75 19.41 17.62
C ALA A 323 6.96 20.74 16.87
N ILE A 324 5.96 21.63 16.88
CA ILE A 324 6.06 22.97 16.30
C ILE A 324 7.21 23.76 16.95
N VAL A 325 7.29 23.78 18.28
CA VAL A 325 8.36 24.48 19.00
C VAL A 325 9.74 23.88 18.66
N LYS A 326 9.85 22.54 18.65
CA LYS A 326 11.10 21.82 18.37
C LYS A 326 11.60 22.01 16.94
N TRP A 327 10.67 22.05 15.97
CA TRP A 327 11.00 22.12 14.55
C TRP A 327 10.96 23.53 13.98
N TRP A 328 10.75 24.53 14.82
CA TRP A 328 10.80 25.93 14.37
C TRP A 328 12.18 26.25 13.84
N PRO A 329 12.32 26.76 12.61
CA PRO A 329 13.63 26.95 11.99
C PRO A 329 14.49 28.02 12.70
N ASP A 330 15.79 27.78 12.70
CA ASP A 330 16.77 28.80 13.07
C ASP A 330 16.68 29.97 12.06
N GLY A 331 16.90 31.19 12.55
CA GLY A 331 16.83 32.40 11.71
C GLY A 331 15.46 33.09 11.63
N MET A 332 14.43 32.51 12.25
CA MET A 332 13.13 33.19 12.45
C MET A 332 13.27 34.32 13.49
N LEU A 333 12.52 35.40 13.30
CA LEU A 333 12.61 36.62 14.13
C LEU A 333 12.10 36.40 15.56
N GLN A 334 11.05 35.57 15.71
CA GLN A 334 10.48 35.20 17.00
C GLN A 334 10.26 33.70 17.08
N GLN A 335 10.62 33.12 18.21
CA GLN A 335 10.39 31.69 18.50
C GLN A 335 9.03 31.47 19.16
N PRO A 336 8.31 30.37 18.85
CA PRO A 336 7.09 30.01 19.55
C PRO A 336 7.39 29.51 20.97
N SER A 337 6.38 29.65 21.84
CA SER A 337 6.34 29.02 23.16
C SER A 337 4.98 28.34 23.33
N MET A 338 4.80 27.56 24.39
CA MET A 338 3.48 26.94 24.65
C MET A 338 2.36 27.97 24.76
N ALA A 339 2.64 29.15 25.33
CA ALA A 339 1.68 30.25 25.41
C ALA A 339 1.22 30.78 24.03
N THR A 340 1.98 30.56 22.97
CA THR A 340 1.61 30.94 21.59
C THR A 340 0.32 30.22 21.14
N PHE A 341 0.07 29.05 21.63
CA PHE A 341 -1.04 28.19 21.21
C PHE A 341 -2.29 28.32 22.11
N GLU A 342 -2.24 29.17 23.15
CA GLU A 342 -3.36 29.34 24.11
C GLU A 342 -4.46 30.24 23.55
N SER A 343 -4.16 31.07 22.56
CA SER A 343 -5.15 31.98 21.98
C SER A 343 -4.83 32.36 20.54
N ARG A 344 -5.90 32.72 19.80
CA ARG A 344 -5.79 33.28 18.45
C ARG A 344 -4.86 34.48 18.39
N ASP A 345 -4.94 35.40 19.35
CA ASP A 345 -4.16 36.63 19.36
C ASP A 345 -2.67 36.34 19.60
N ALA A 346 -2.35 35.39 20.50
CA ALA A 346 -0.98 34.98 20.74
C ALA A 346 -0.35 34.32 19.48
N LEU A 347 -1.08 33.42 18.82
CA LEU A 347 -0.65 32.82 17.55
C LEU A 347 -0.44 33.90 16.48
N ARG A 348 -1.44 34.77 16.28
CA ARG A 348 -1.37 35.86 15.29
C ARG A 348 -0.16 36.77 15.52
N ASN A 349 0.16 37.11 16.77
CA ASN A 349 1.32 37.92 17.10
C ASN A 349 2.64 37.25 16.68
N LEU A 350 2.79 35.93 16.90
CA LEU A 350 3.95 35.19 16.43
C LEU A 350 4.07 35.22 14.91
N LEU A 351 2.94 35.00 14.20
CA LEU A 351 2.92 34.96 12.73
C LEU A 351 3.27 36.34 12.15
N VAL A 352 2.67 37.41 12.68
CA VAL A 352 2.96 38.80 12.28
C VAL A 352 4.45 39.16 12.53
N ALA A 353 5.01 38.75 13.67
CA ALA A 353 6.40 39.04 13.99
C ALA A 353 7.39 38.40 13.01
N ASN A 354 7.04 37.27 12.40
CA ASN A 354 7.88 36.54 11.46
C ASN A 354 7.54 36.83 9.98
N SER A 355 6.40 37.45 9.67
CA SER A 355 5.97 37.79 8.31
C SER A 355 6.93 38.75 7.56
N PRO A 356 7.63 39.71 8.20
CA PRO A 356 8.58 40.59 7.49
C PRO A 356 9.73 39.83 6.78
N LEU A 357 10.00 38.59 7.13
CA LEU A 357 10.97 37.75 6.40
C LEU A 357 10.58 37.52 4.93
N ALA A 358 9.31 37.68 4.58
CA ALA A 358 8.81 37.66 3.21
C ALA A 358 9.33 38.80 2.34
N GLU A 359 9.72 39.96 2.92
CA GLU A 359 10.19 41.14 2.20
C GLU A 359 11.68 41.02 1.83
N ASN A 360 12.42 40.10 2.44
CA ASN A 360 13.85 39.94 2.24
C ASN A 360 14.12 38.75 1.29
N THR A 361 14.01 39.00 -0.04
CA THR A 361 14.42 37.98 -1.02
C THR A 361 15.90 37.63 -0.82
N PRO A 362 16.25 36.35 -0.60
CA PRO A 362 17.65 35.98 -0.40
C PRO A 362 18.47 36.27 -1.64
N GLU A 363 19.55 37.03 -1.47
CA GLU A 363 20.54 37.29 -2.53
C GLU A 363 21.55 36.15 -2.71
N THR A 364 21.45 35.10 -1.92
CA THR A 364 22.44 34.01 -1.84
C THR A 364 21.77 32.64 -1.90
N ASP A 365 22.54 31.61 -2.29
CA ASP A 365 22.14 30.18 -2.22
C ASP A 365 22.10 29.63 -0.76
N ASP A 366 21.90 30.49 0.23
CA ASP A 366 21.78 30.09 1.63
C ASP A 366 20.46 29.38 1.88
N ALA A 367 20.52 28.08 2.13
CA ALA A 367 19.34 27.22 2.34
C ALA A 367 18.48 27.68 3.54
N ALA A 368 19.10 28.18 4.62
CA ALA A 368 18.38 28.67 5.81
C ALA A 368 17.61 29.96 5.50
N ALA A 369 18.23 30.88 4.77
CA ALA A 369 17.59 32.13 4.31
C ALA A 369 16.42 31.85 3.36
N ASN A 370 16.57 30.88 2.45
CA ASN A 370 15.49 30.46 1.54
C ASN A 370 14.30 29.85 2.29
N VAL A 371 14.56 29.00 3.30
CA VAL A 371 13.50 28.43 4.16
C VAL A 371 12.80 29.53 4.96
N ALA A 372 13.54 30.48 5.55
CA ALA A 372 12.96 31.60 6.29
C ALA A 372 12.09 32.50 5.41
N PHE A 373 12.54 32.80 4.18
CA PHE A 373 11.77 33.55 3.20
C PHE A 373 10.49 32.84 2.78
N PHE A 374 10.59 31.56 2.42
CA PHE A 374 9.42 30.74 2.08
C PHE A 374 8.40 30.68 3.21
N LEU A 375 8.87 30.37 4.42
CA LEU A 375 8.02 30.29 5.60
C LEU A 375 7.42 31.66 5.95
N GLY A 376 8.18 32.76 5.84
CA GLY A 376 7.67 34.12 6.06
C GLY A 376 6.47 34.47 5.17
N ASN A 377 6.52 34.12 3.88
CA ASN A 377 5.40 34.30 2.95
C ASN A 377 4.17 33.47 3.36
N TRP A 378 4.40 32.20 3.74
CA TRP A 378 3.33 31.32 4.17
C TRP A 378 2.69 31.80 5.48
N LEU A 379 3.50 32.27 6.46
CA LEU A 379 3.01 32.85 7.71
C LEU A 379 2.19 34.13 7.46
N ALA A 380 2.58 34.98 6.50
CA ALA A 380 1.80 36.15 6.12
C ALA A 380 0.42 35.77 5.57
N ALA A 381 0.32 34.72 4.75
CA ALA A 381 -0.95 34.19 4.28
C ALA A 381 -1.81 33.67 5.47
N CYS A 382 -1.21 33.00 6.43
CA CYS A 382 -1.89 32.54 7.65
C CYS A 382 -2.44 33.69 8.52
N VAL A 383 -1.74 34.83 8.58
CA VAL A 383 -2.27 36.04 9.24
C VAL A 383 -3.55 36.50 8.56
N THR A 384 -3.58 36.55 7.23
CA THR A 384 -4.78 36.92 6.47
C THR A 384 -5.95 35.98 6.78
N ARG A 385 -5.71 34.66 6.76
CA ARG A 385 -6.73 33.65 7.11
C ARG A 385 -7.30 33.86 8.53
N LEU A 386 -6.43 34.13 9.50
CA LEU A 386 -6.88 34.47 10.86
C LEU A 386 -7.71 35.76 10.86
N ASP A 387 -7.32 36.80 10.13
CA ASP A 387 -8.05 38.07 10.05
C ASP A 387 -9.43 37.90 9.36
N GLU A 388 -9.57 36.95 8.45
CA GLU A 388 -10.83 36.51 7.83
C GLU A 388 -11.66 35.55 8.70
N HIS A 389 -11.29 35.41 9.97
CA HIS A 389 -12.01 34.62 10.97
C HIS A 389 -11.90 33.10 10.83
N GLU A 390 -10.91 32.59 10.15
CA GLU A 390 -10.63 31.16 10.22
C GLU A 390 -10.25 30.73 11.65
N HIS A 391 -10.60 29.49 12.02
CA HIS A 391 -10.32 28.98 13.35
C HIS A 391 -8.82 28.76 13.55
N HIS A 392 -8.24 29.31 14.62
CA HIS A 392 -6.80 29.26 14.87
C HIS A 392 -6.24 27.82 14.96
N GLY A 393 -7.04 26.85 15.38
CA GLY A 393 -6.69 25.45 15.41
C GLY A 393 -6.39 24.86 14.02
N LYS A 394 -7.09 25.31 12.96
CA LYS A 394 -6.77 24.92 11.58
C LYS A 394 -5.38 25.42 11.18
N VAL A 395 -5.11 26.70 11.48
CA VAL A 395 -3.80 27.31 11.20
C VAL A 395 -2.67 26.64 11.98
N ILE A 396 -2.91 26.19 13.20
CA ILE A 396 -1.92 25.41 13.98
C ILE A 396 -1.62 24.06 13.31
N SER A 397 -2.66 23.37 12.84
CA SER A 397 -2.49 22.09 12.13
C SER A 397 -1.63 22.27 10.87
N ASP A 398 -1.98 23.24 10.03
CA ASP A 398 -1.23 23.54 8.79
C ASP A 398 0.21 23.99 9.12
N LEU A 399 0.41 24.73 10.20
CA LEU A 399 1.75 25.13 10.66
C LEU A 399 2.59 23.92 11.05
N PHE A 400 1.99 22.93 11.72
CA PHE A 400 2.66 21.67 12.01
C PHE A 400 3.08 20.95 10.72
N GLU A 401 2.17 20.81 9.76
CA GLU A 401 2.44 20.09 8.50
C GLU A 401 3.59 20.73 7.71
N ILE A 402 3.60 22.06 7.56
CA ILE A 402 4.68 22.75 6.84
C ILE A 402 6.02 22.60 7.55
N LEU A 403 6.05 22.69 8.88
CA LEU A 403 7.28 22.50 9.66
C LEU A 403 7.78 21.06 9.62
N ALA A 404 6.89 20.08 9.69
CA ALA A 404 7.22 18.67 9.55
C ALA A 404 7.84 18.37 8.18
N PHE A 405 7.31 18.97 7.11
CA PHE A 405 7.86 18.87 5.75
C PHE A 405 9.27 19.49 5.67
N ILE A 406 9.46 20.71 6.17
CA ILE A 406 10.75 21.43 6.13
C ILE A 406 11.80 20.68 6.95
N HIS A 407 11.46 20.25 8.16
CA HIS A 407 12.40 19.60 9.09
C HIS A 407 12.71 18.14 8.72
N LYS A 408 11.87 17.48 7.91
CA LYS A 408 11.93 16.03 7.65
C LYS A 408 11.90 15.19 8.92
N GLY A 409 11.25 15.70 9.97
CA GLY A 409 11.23 15.11 11.32
C GLY A 409 10.44 13.81 11.45
N LEU A 410 9.63 13.46 10.41
CA LEU A 410 8.70 12.33 10.46
C LEU A 410 9.23 11.08 9.73
N ILE A 411 10.55 11.00 9.44
CA ILE A 411 11.13 9.85 8.74
C ILE A 411 11.23 8.63 9.65
N GLN A 412 11.71 8.81 10.89
CA GLN A 412 11.69 7.76 11.90
C GLN A 412 10.29 7.61 12.51
N PRO A 413 9.94 6.45 13.09
CA PRO A 413 8.63 6.27 13.71
C PRO A 413 8.35 7.35 14.75
N THR A 414 7.33 8.15 14.52
CA THR A 414 7.00 9.31 15.36
C THR A 414 5.49 9.39 15.57
N ILE A 415 5.07 9.52 16.82
CA ILE A 415 3.69 9.81 17.20
C ILE A 415 3.57 11.31 17.48
N ILE A 416 2.60 11.95 16.83
CA ILE A 416 2.20 13.31 17.10
C ILE A 416 0.83 13.27 17.77
N TYR A 417 0.70 13.81 18.95
CA TYR A 417 -0.54 13.76 19.74
C TYR A 417 -1.02 15.14 20.18
N ASP A 418 -2.24 15.21 20.70
CA ASP A 418 -2.94 16.44 21.06
C ASP A 418 -3.18 17.35 19.86
N PHE A 419 -4.17 17.01 19.06
CA PHE A 419 -4.60 17.77 17.90
C PHE A 419 -5.60 18.86 18.27
N PRO A 420 -5.72 19.95 17.47
CA PRO A 420 -6.77 20.94 17.66
C PRO A 420 -8.17 20.35 17.43
N LEU A 421 -9.14 20.77 18.25
CA LEU A 421 -10.55 20.38 18.11
C LEU A 421 -11.10 20.74 16.72
N ALA A 422 -10.68 21.87 16.16
CA ALA A 422 -11.17 22.38 14.88
C ALA A 422 -10.94 21.43 13.69
N VAL A 423 -9.97 20.50 13.79
CA VAL A 423 -9.66 19.49 12.75
C VAL A 423 -9.98 18.06 13.20
N SER A 424 -10.75 17.89 14.29
CA SER A 424 -10.93 16.58 14.92
C SER A 424 -12.37 16.38 15.42
N PRO A 425 -13.39 16.36 14.55
CA PRO A 425 -14.80 16.41 14.94
C PRO A 425 -15.33 15.15 15.65
N LEU A 426 -14.65 14.01 15.56
CA LEU A 426 -15.08 12.73 16.13
C LEU A 426 -14.31 12.34 17.41
N SER A 427 -13.28 13.14 17.76
CA SER A 427 -12.39 12.86 18.89
C SER A 427 -12.89 13.51 20.18
N LYS A 428 -12.57 12.89 21.31
CA LYS A 428 -12.92 13.41 22.63
C LYS A 428 -12.06 14.61 23.00
N VAL A 429 -12.71 15.67 23.54
CA VAL A 429 -12.00 16.87 24.04
C VAL A 429 -11.21 16.53 25.29
N LYS A 430 -10.01 17.10 25.43
CA LYS A 430 -9.21 16.99 26.66
C LYS A 430 -9.91 17.72 27.81
N PRO A 431 -9.98 17.13 29.00
CA PRO A 431 -10.73 17.73 30.11
C PRO A 431 -10.28 19.13 30.52
N ASP A 432 -8.97 19.38 30.49
CA ASP A 432 -8.36 20.63 30.97
C ASP A 432 -8.00 21.60 29.84
N GLU A 433 -8.12 21.19 28.58
CA GLU A 433 -7.73 21.95 27.38
C GLU A 433 -8.83 21.87 26.32
N PRO A 434 -9.91 22.66 26.37
CA PRO A 434 -11.11 22.50 25.56
C PRO A 434 -10.92 22.73 24.06
N ASP A 435 -9.85 23.39 23.64
CA ASP A 435 -9.49 23.59 22.23
C ASP A 435 -8.68 22.42 21.64
N TRP A 436 -8.34 21.43 22.47
CA TRP A 436 -7.52 20.27 22.11
C TRP A 436 -8.26 18.97 22.35
N VAL A 437 -7.93 17.94 21.52
CA VAL A 437 -8.55 16.63 21.61
C VAL A 437 -7.53 15.53 21.90
N GLU A 438 -8.00 14.44 22.48
CA GLU A 438 -7.25 13.20 22.70
C GLU A 438 -7.12 12.42 21.39
N ARG A 439 -6.26 12.88 20.48
CA ARG A 439 -5.98 12.32 19.16
C ARG A 439 -4.49 12.23 18.92
N PHE A 440 -4.06 11.21 18.21
CA PHE A 440 -2.72 11.16 17.65
C PHE A 440 -2.73 10.64 16.22
N GLU A 441 -1.70 11.00 15.47
CA GLU A 441 -1.32 10.38 14.23
C GLU A 441 0.09 9.82 14.36
N PHE A 442 0.37 8.73 13.66
CA PHE A 442 1.73 8.24 13.61
C PHE A 442 2.29 8.23 12.19
N TYR A 443 3.55 8.59 12.11
CA TYR A 443 4.29 8.84 10.89
C TYR A 443 5.50 7.93 10.80
N ILE A 444 5.76 7.40 9.62
CA ILE A 444 6.97 6.63 9.31
C ILE A 444 7.32 6.91 7.85
N GLY A 445 8.59 7.20 7.55
CA GLY A 445 9.04 7.42 6.18
C GLY A 445 8.60 8.76 5.58
N GLY A 446 8.15 9.70 6.43
CA GLY A 446 7.75 11.04 6.02
C GLY A 446 6.28 11.20 5.68
N PHE A 447 5.44 10.19 5.93
CA PHE A 447 3.99 10.28 5.74
C PHE A 447 3.21 9.58 6.88
N GLU A 448 1.98 10.00 7.06
CA GLU A 448 1.03 9.40 7.99
C GLU A 448 0.75 7.94 7.62
N VAL A 449 0.87 7.05 8.60
CA VAL A 449 0.55 5.62 8.45
C VAL A 449 -0.75 5.27 9.15
N GLY A 450 -1.10 5.97 10.20
CA GLY A 450 -2.37 5.78 10.90
C GLY A 450 -2.73 6.92 11.83
N ASN A 451 -4.00 6.90 12.27
CA ASN A 451 -4.65 7.91 13.09
C ASN A 451 -5.51 7.25 14.16
N ALA A 452 -5.48 7.78 15.36
CA ALA A 452 -6.21 7.23 16.50
C ALA A 452 -6.65 8.31 17.48
N PHE A 453 -7.70 8.02 18.22
CA PHE A 453 -8.19 8.94 19.26
C PHE A 453 -9.02 8.23 20.34
N SER A 454 -9.18 8.91 21.46
CA SER A 454 -10.26 8.60 22.40
C SER A 454 -11.59 9.03 21.78
N GLU A 455 -12.54 8.12 21.77
CA GLU A 455 -13.81 8.30 21.08
C GLU A 455 -14.73 9.28 21.80
N LEU A 456 -15.34 10.17 21.03
CA LEU A 456 -16.44 10.98 21.54
C LEU A 456 -17.62 10.08 21.85
N ASN A 457 -18.05 10.07 23.11
CA ASN A 457 -19.10 9.20 23.60
C ASN A 457 -20.30 9.96 24.20
N ASP A 458 -20.33 11.30 24.07
CA ASP A 458 -21.47 12.15 24.44
C ASP A 458 -22.37 12.36 23.22
N PRO A 459 -23.61 11.84 23.21
CA PRO A 459 -24.51 11.97 22.06
C PRO A 459 -24.91 13.40 21.74
N GLU A 460 -25.01 14.28 22.76
CA GLU A 460 -25.38 15.68 22.55
C GLU A 460 -24.23 16.48 21.94
N ASP A 461 -23.01 16.23 22.38
CA ASP A 461 -21.82 16.84 21.78
C ASP A 461 -21.62 16.32 20.33
N GLN A 462 -21.81 15.03 20.10
CA GLN A 462 -21.73 14.46 18.75
C GLN A 462 -22.75 15.09 17.79
N ARG A 463 -24.00 15.27 18.25
CA ARG A 463 -25.03 15.95 17.47
C ARG A 463 -24.62 17.36 17.08
N ARG A 464 -24.16 18.16 18.05
CA ARG A 464 -23.69 19.54 17.81
C ARG A 464 -22.56 19.60 16.78
N ARG A 465 -21.64 18.64 16.81
CA ARG A 465 -20.53 18.60 15.85
C ARG A 465 -21.00 18.22 14.45
N PHE A 466 -21.92 17.28 14.31
CA PHE A 466 -22.54 17.00 13.01
C PHE A 466 -23.32 18.20 12.46
N GLU A 467 -24.06 18.91 13.29
CA GLU A 467 -24.74 20.15 12.88
C GLU A 467 -23.75 21.22 12.40
N ALA A 468 -22.61 21.36 13.06
CA ALA A 468 -21.54 22.27 12.63
C ALA A 468 -20.95 21.83 11.27
N GLN A 469 -20.72 20.54 11.04
CA GLN A 469 -20.26 20.03 9.76
C GLN A 469 -21.28 20.23 8.64
N LEU A 470 -22.57 20.06 8.89
CA LEU A 470 -23.62 20.37 7.92
C LEU A 470 -23.59 21.86 7.52
N ALA A 471 -23.29 22.75 8.45
CA ALA A 471 -23.13 24.17 8.15
C ALA A 471 -21.90 24.45 7.26
N GLU A 472 -20.77 23.75 7.47
CA GLU A 472 -19.60 23.84 6.59
C GLU A 472 -19.92 23.29 5.19
N ARG A 473 -20.61 22.14 5.10
CA ARG A 473 -21.05 21.56 3.84
C ARG A 473 -21.96 22.53 3.04
N ALA A 474 -22.86 23.22 3.73
CA ALA A 474 -23.70 24.26 3.11
C ALA A 474 -22.89 25.46 2.57
N ARG A 475 -21.66 25.65 3.03
CA ARG A 475 -20.70 26.66 2.55
C ARG A 475 -19.81 26.14 1.41
N GLY A 476 -19.91 24.85 1.04
CA GLY A 476 -19.20 24.25 -0.08
C GLY A 476 -18.12 23.23 0.31
N ASP A 477 -18.00 22.87 1.57
CA ASP A 477 -17.11 21.80 2.00
C ASP A 477 -17.72 20.44 1.67
N GLU A 478 -17.28 19.82 0.55
CA GLU A 478 -17.78 18.52 0.07
C GLU A 478 -17.27 17.33 0.90
N GLU A 479 -16.30 17.53 1.79
CA GLU A 479 -15.71 16.50 2.64
C GLU A 479 -16.38 16.42 4.02
N ALA A 480 -17.19 17.41 4.37
CA ALA A 480 -17.90 17.43 5.63
C ALA A 480 -18.95 16.30 5.72
N ASN A 481 -19.03 15.67 6.89
CA ASN A 481 -19.94 14.55 7.13
C ASN A 481 -21.42 14.97 7.13
N ASP A 482 -22.29 14.05 6.73
CA ASP A 482 -23.74 14.16 6.91
C ASP A 482 -24.16 13.81 8.34
N MET A 483 -25.39 14.22 8.71
CA MET A 483 -26.00 13.82 9.97
C MET A 483 -26.38 12.33 9.94
N ASP A 484 -25.81 11.54 10.85
CA ASP A 484 -26.22 10.15 11.08
C ASP A 484 -27.04 10.07 12.39
N GLU A 485 -28.36 10.25 12.28
CA GLU A 485 -29.30 10.22 13.40
C GLU A 485 -29.31 8.85 14.11
N ASP A 486 -29.10 7.77 13.38
CA ASP A 486 -29.06 6.43 13.96
C ASP A 486 -27.78 6.20 14.78
N TYR A 487 -26.65 6.80 14.35
CA TYR A 487 -25.43 6.78 15.14
C TYR A 487 -25.59 7.60 16.44
N VAL A 488 -26.17 8.80 16.38
CA VAL A 488 -26.45 9.59 17.58
C VAL A 488 -27.38 8.84 18.54
N ARG A 489 -28.40 8.15 17.99
CA ARG A 489 -29.26 7.28 18.78
C ARG A 489 -28.50 6.12 19.40
N ALA A 490 -27.58 5.48 18.66
CA ALA A 490 -26.74 4.42 19.20
C ALA A 490 -25.91 4.91 20.40
N LEU A 491 -25.26 6.07 20.28
CA LEU A 491 -24.53 6.69 21.40
C LEU A 491 -25.41 6.91 22.62
N SER A 492 -26.71 7.20 22.45
CA SER A 492 -27.65 7.39 23.54
C SER A 492 -27.94 6.12 24.36
N TYR A 493 -27.59 4.93 23.84
CA TYR A 493 -27.58 3.70 24.63
C TYR A 493 -26.31 3.52 25.47
N GLY A 494 -25.32 4.38 25.29
CA GLY A 494 -24.07 4.43 26.04
C GLY A 494 -22.90 3.75 25.31
N LEU A 495 -21.99 4.57 24.79
CA LEU A 495 -20.66 4.11 24.37
C LEU A 495 -19.72 4.21 25.58
N PRO A 496 -19.11 3.11 26.07
CA PRO A 496 -18.12 3.20 27.14
C PRO A 496 -16.92 4.05 26.69
N PRO A 497 -16.05 4.51 27.60
CA PRO A 497 -14.76 5.06 27.20
C PRO A 497 -14.08 4.09 26.22
N THR A 498 -13.76 4.56 25.03
CA THR A 498 -13.28 3.71 23.92
C THR A 498 -12.14 4.40 23.20
N GLY A 499 -11.10 3.66 22.87
CA GLY A 499 -10.07 4.09 21.93
C GLY A 499 -10.28 3.43 20.59
N GLY A 500 -10.13 4.18 19.50
CA GLY A 500 -10.23 3.71 18.13
C GLY A 500 -9.02 4.13 17.29
N GLU A 501 -8.58 3.26 16.38
CA GLU A 501 -7.42 3.50 15.53
C GLU A 501 -7.63 2.95 14.13
N GLY A 502 -7.18 3.72 13.13
CA GLY A 502 -7.09 3.32 11.72
C GLY A 502 -5.64 3.26 11.26
N ILE A 503 -5.23 2.12 10.67
CA ILE A 503 -3.88 1.91 10.11
C ILE A 503 -3.98 1.62 8.61
N GLY A 504 -3.29 2.42 7.80
CA GLY A 504 -3.17 2.23 6.36
C GLY A 504 -2.28 1.03 6.00
N ILE A 505 -2.89 -0.10 5.63
CA ILE A 505 -2.15 -1.34 5.32
C ILE A 505 -1.25 -1.17 4.10
N ASP A 506 -1.68 -0.40 3.12
CA ASP A 506 -0.88 -0.13 1.92
C ASP A 506 0.39 0.64 2.31
N ARG A 507 0.26 1.71 3.10
CA ARG A 507 1.39 2.52 3.60
C ARG A 507 2.33 1.71 4.50
N LEU A 508 1.80 0.93 5.44
CA LEU A 508 2.61 0.03 6.27
C LEU A 508 3.39 -0.99 5.42
N THR A 509 2.74 -1.53 4.37
CA THR A 509 3.40 -2.45 3.43
C THR A 509 4.51 -1.75 2.64
N MET A 510 4.32 -0.49 2.21
CA MET A 510 5.36 0.30 1.54
C MET A 510 6.61 0.39 2.42
N ILE A 511 6.47 0.75 3.69
CA ILE A 511 7.56 0.85 4.65
C ILE A 511 8.30 -0.49 4.82
N LEU A 512 7.56 -1.58 5.02
CA LEU A 512 8.12 -2.91 5.26
C LEU A 512 8.81 -3.53 4.04
N THR A 513 8.47 -3.07 2.83
CA THR A 513 9.02 -3.57 1.56
C THR A 513 9.99 -2.60 0.89
N GLY A 514 10.11 -1.37 1.38
CA GLY A 514 10.88 -0.30 0.74
C GLY A 514 10.27 0.20 -0.57
N SER A 515 8.97 -0.05 -0.79
CA SER A 515 8.26 0.37 -2.00
C SER A 515 7.97 1.87 -1.98
N LYS A 516 8.36 2.58 -3.03
CA LYS A 516 8.30 4.06 -3.08
C LYS A 516 6.93 4.61 -3.48
N SER A 517 6.04 3.77 -4.00
CA SER A 517 4.69 4.15 -4.42
C SER A 517 3.65 3.15 -3.93
N ILE A 518 2.47 3.66 -3.56
CA ILE A 518 1.32 2.83 -3.19
C ILE A 518 0.92 1.86 -4.32
N ARG A 519 1.19 2.22 -5.58
CA ARG A 519 0.96 1.36 -6.75
C ARG A 519 1.86 0.13 -6.77
N ASP A 520 3.00 0.16 -6.09
CA ASP A 520 3.90 -0.99 -5.98
C ASP A 520 3.33 -2.08 -5.09
N VAL A 521 2.52 -1.71 -4.10
CA VAL A 521 1.95 -2.62 -3.10
C VAL A 521 0.48 -2.99 -3.37
N ILE A 522 -0.16 -2.40 -4.38
CA ILE A 522 -1.49 -2.77 -4.88
C ILE A 522 -1.33 -3.58 -6.16
N LEU A 523 -1.98 -4.77 -6.24
CA LEU A 523 -1.85 -5.65 -7.39
C LEU A 523 -2.31 -4.98 -8.69
N PHE A 524 -3.49 -4.37 -8.67
CA PHE A 524 -4.10 -3.68 -9.81
C PHE A 524 -4.53 -2.28 -9.37
N PRO A 525 -3.60 -1.30 -9.33
CA PRO A 525 -3.93 0.08 -8.98
C PRO A 525 -4.78 0.73 -10.07
N LEU A 526 -5.60 1.71 -9.67
CA LEU A 526 -6.31 2.53 -10.65
C LEU A 526 -5.32 3.41 -11.41
N LEU A 527 -5.41 3.40 -12.74
CA LEU A 527 -4.53 4.17 -13.62
C LEU A 527 -5.39 5.06 -14.54
N ARG A 528 -4.85 6.19 -14.94
CA ARG A 528 -5.50 7.03 -15.96
C ARG A 528 -5.67 6.22 -17.25
N PRO A 529 -6.81 6.37 -17.98
CA PRO A 529 -6.96 5.76 -19.29
C PRO A 529 -5.85 6.21 -20.24
N VAL A 530 -5.32 5.29 -21.05
CA VAL A 530 -4.44 5.66 -22.16
C VAL A 530 -5.26 6.44 -23.17
N ALA A 531 -4.85 7.63 -23.55
CA ALA A 531 -5.50 8.39 -24.61
C ALA A 531 -5.50 7.54 -25.90
N SER A 532 -6.68 7.19 -26.39
CA SER A 532 -6.83 6.52 -27.68
C SER A 532 -6.57 7.56 -28.78
N GLY A 533 -5.34 7.66 -29.27
CA GLY A 533 -5.01 8.57 -30.36
C GLY A 533 -3.52 8.65 -30.64
N VAL A 534 -3.11 8.08 -31.77
CA VAL A 534 -1.92 8.39 -32.57
C VAL A 534 -0.55 8.19 -31.89
N ALA A 535 0.12 7.14 -32.33
CA ALA A 535 1.58 7.03 -32.22
C ALA A 535 2.23 8.19 -33.00
N GLU A 536 2.61 9.26 -32.34
CA GLU A 536 3.63 10.18 -32.80
C GLU A 536 4.84 10.05 -31.87
N SER A 537 5.90 9.54 -32.48
CA SER A 537 7.23 9.56 -31.93
C SER A 537 7.73 11.00 -31.84
N THR A 538 7.76 11.56 -30.64
CA THR A 538 8.63 12.70 -30.35
C THR A 538 9.22 12.52 -28.95
N SER A 539 10.52 12.24 -28.96
CA SER A 539 11.38 12.44 -27.82
C SER A 539 11.38 13.93 -27.45
N SER A 540 10.88 14.25 -26.27
CA SER A 540 11.27 15.50 -25.60
C SER A 540 11.17 15.28 -24.08
N ASN A 541 12.34 15.41 -23.46
CA ASN A 541 12.47 15.70 -22.05
C ASN A 541 11.60 16.91 -21.68
N GLU A 542 10.74 16.76 -20.69
CA GLU A 542 10.38 17.88 -19.84
C GLU A 542 9.95 17.33 -18.47
N ASN A 543 10.78 17.67 -17.50
CA ASN A 543 10.43 17.66 -16.09
C ASN A 543 9.40 18.77 -15.85
N GLU A 544 8.14 18.44 -15.77
CA GLU A 544 7.16 19.31 -15.13
C GLU A 544 6.84 18.73 -13.75
N ILE A 545 7.37 19.42 -12.76
CA ILE A 545 6.94 19.36 -11.37
C ILE A 545 5.68 20.19 -11.31
N ASP A 546 4.52 19.54 -11.21
CA ASP A 546 3.27 20.20 -10.86
C ASP A 546 3.30 20.56 -9.37
N PRO A 547 3.08 21.80 -8.98
CA PRO A 547 2.90 22.15 -7.57
C PRO A 547 1.48 21.75 -7.15
N GLU A 548 1.38 20.86 -6.17
CA GLU A 548 0.13 20.56 -5.48
C GLU A 548 -0.32 21.75 -4.60
N PRO A 549 -1.66 21.93 -4.43
CA PRO A 549 -2.23 22.86 -3.48
C PRO A 549 -2.07 22.42 -2.03
#